data_1ff8d753483a746a72ac82c83383cfc1
#
_entry.id   1ff8d753483a746a72ac82c83383cfc1
#
_cell.length_a   1.000
_cell.length_b   1.000
_cell.length_c   1.000
_cell.angle_alpha   90.00
_cell.angle_beta   90.00
_cell.angle_gamma   90.00
#
_symmetry.space_group_name_H-M   'P 1'
#
loop_
_entity.id
_entity.type
_entity.pdbx_description
1 polymer ?
#
loop_
_entity_poly.entity_id
_entity_poly.type
_entity_poly.pdbx_seq_one_letter_code
_entity_poly.pdbx_strand_id
1 'polypeptide(L)'
;MTRSRAEIVQEYGPFPGVDHVHGVTYDGRSVWFAAGDSLKALDPASGQTSRSIEVAAHAGTAFDGHYLYQLAEDRIQKIDPGTGEVLATIPAPGGGSGLAWAEGTLWLGQYRDRKILQIDPHTGAVLRTIESNRFVTGVTWVDNELWHGTWEGDESDLRHIDARTGEVLERLEMPPGVGVSGLESDGADRFFCGGGRSGKVRAVRRPRR
;
A
#
# COMPACT_ATOMS: atom_id res chain seq x y z
N MET A 1 -8.13 9.97 -20.08
CA MET A 1 -7.00 9.40 -19.30
C MET A 1 -5.76 10.23 -19.53
N THR A 2 -5.23 10.84 -18.47
CA THR A 2 -3.96 11.59 -18.49
C THR A 2 -2.79 10.66 -18.25
N ARG A 3 -1.65 10.86 -18.92
CA ARG A 3 -0.42 10.08 -18.75
C ARG A 3 0.75 11.02 -18.49
N SER A 4 1.53 10.70 -17.48
CA SER A 4 2.77 11.41 -17.16
C SER A 4 3.81 10.44 -16.58
N ARG A 5 5.06 10.88 -16.50
CA ARG A 5 6.11 10.13 -15.81
C ARG A 5 6.02 10.39 -14.34
N ALA A 6 6.21 9.35 -13.54
CA ALA A 6 6.34 9.47 -12.09
C ALA A 6 7.66 10.18 -11.75
N GLU A 7 7.61 11.12 -10.83
CA GLU A 7 8.79 11.81 -10.29
C GLU A 7 9.12 11.21 -8.92
N ILE A 8 10.21 10.43 -8.83
CA ILE A 8 10.74 9.95 -7.56
C ILE A 8 11.50 11.11 -6.91
N VAL A 9 11.01 11.59 -5.77
CA VAL A 9 11.58 12.73 -5.06
C VAL A 9 12.52 12.33 -3.93
N GLN A 10 12.39 11.08 -3.44
CA GLN A 10 13.23 10.55 -2.38
C GLN A 10 13.27 9.03 -2.45
N GLU A 11 14.40 8.44 -2.09
CA GLU A 11 14.56 7.01 -1.86
C GLU A 11 15.07 6.76 -0.45
N TYR A 12 14.55 5.71 0.20
CA TYR A 12 14.94 5.25 1.53
C TYR A 12 15.38 3.79 1.45
N GLY A 13 16.43 3.46 2.19
CA GLY A 13 16.99 2.12 2.15
C GLY A 13 18.02 1.92 1.03
N PRO A 14 18.42 0.65 0.73
CA PRO A 14 17.91 -0.56 1.38
C PRO A 14 18.18 -0.60 2.88
N PHE A 15 17.32 -1.30 3.62
CA PHE A 15 17.41 -1.38 5.08
C PHE A 15 18.09 -2.68 5.52
N PRO A 16 18.94 -2.66 6.59
CA PRO A 16 19.58 -3.86 7.08
C PRO A 16 18.57 -4.96 7.45
N GLY A 17 18.78 -6.17 6.97
CA GLY A 17 17.92 -7.33 7.26
C GLY A 17 16.58 -7.33 6.53
N VAL A 18 16.36 -6.43 5.58
CA VAL A 18 15.14 -6.34 4.77
C VAL A 18 15.43 -6.76 3.33
N ASP A 19 14.96 -7.95 2.95
CA ASP A 19 15.13 -8.46 1.58
C ASP A 19 14.08 -7.90 0.62
N HIS A 20 12.85 -7.70 1.14
CA HIS A 20 11.72 -7.19 0.37
C HIS A 20 10.95 -6.15 1.19
N VAL A 21 10.50 -5.10 0.53
CA VAL A 21 9.48 -4.19 1.04
C VAL A 21 8.17 -4.52 0.33
N HIS A 22 7.14 -4.88 1.10
CA HIS A 22 5.81 -5.23 0.59
C HIS A 22 4.86 -4.04 0.68
N GLY A 23 3.88 -4.07 1.56
CA GLY A 23 2.95 -2.98 1.79
C GLY A 23 3.57 -1.79 2.52
N VAL A 24 2.95 -0.63 2.36
CA VAL A 24 3.30 0.60 3.07
C VAL A 24 2.04 1.31 3.52
N THR A 25 2.13 2.00 4.66
CA THR A 25 1.10 2.95 5.12
C THR A 25 1.76 4.13 5.83
N TYR A 26 0.99 5.17 6.09
CA TYR A 26 1.48 6.38 6.75
C TYR A 26 0.56 6.78 7.90
N ASP A 27 1.10 6.95 9.10
CA ASP A 27 0.34 7.26 10.29
C ASP A 27 0.30 8.76 10.62
N GLY A 28 0.73 9.61 9.69
CA GLY A 28 0.88 11.05 9.88
C GLY A 28 2.27 11.47 10.37
N ARG A 29 3.11 10.51 10.76
CA ARG A 29 4.47 10.75 11.26
C ARG A 29 5.49 9.77 10.67
N SER A 30 5.19 8.50 10.70
CA SER A 30 6.06 7.43 10.22
C SER A 30 5.44 6.71 9.03
N VAL A 31 6.29 6.29 8.12
CA VAL A 31 5.93 5.33 7.08
C VAL A 31 6.16 3.93 7.64
N TRP A 32 5.09 3.18 7.80
CA TRP A 32 5.18 1.77 8.19
C TRP A 32 5.27 0.92 6.92
N PHE A 33 6.24 0.02 6.89
CA PHE A 33 6.40 -0.89 5.76
C PHE A 33 6.52 -2.35 6.22
N ALA A 34 5.95 -3.23 5.42
CA ALA A 34 5.94 -4.67 5.65
C ALA A 34 7.22 -5.30 5.10
N ALA A 35 7.94 -6.03 5.95
CA ALA A 35 9.23 -6.65 5.63
C ALA A 35 9.20 -8.18 5.68
N GLY A 36 8.02 -8.80 5.61
CA GLY A 36 7.79 -10.24 5.64
C GLY A 36 7.52 -10.79 7.02
N ASP A 37 8.42 -10.62 7.95
CA ASP A 37 8.35 -11.09 9.35
C ASP A 37 8.12 -9.95 10.36
N SER A 38 8.10 -8.73 9.88
CA SER A 38 7.93 -7.56 10.74
C SER A 38 7.34 -6.36 9.99
N LEU A 39 6.75 -5.45 10.76
CA LEU A 39 6.43 -4.09 10.35
C LEU A 39 7.48 -3.14 10.91
N LYS A 40 8.03 -2.28 10.07
CA LYS A 40 9.06 -1.31 10.47
C LYS A 40 8.57 0.10 10.25
N ALA A 41 8.85 0.98 11.22
CA ALA A 41 8.51 2.40 11.14
C ALA A 41 9.72 3.20 10.64
N LEU A 42 9.55 3.89 9.53
CA LEU A 42 10.51 4.77 8.88
C LEU A 42 10.13 6.22 9.15
N ASP A 43 11.07 7.00 9.66
CA ASP A 43 10.94 8.46 9.69
C ASP A 43 11.28 9.03 8.31
N PRO A 44 10.31 9.59 7.56
CA PRO A 44 10.56 10.09 6.22
C PRO A 44 11.44 11.37 6.20
N ALA A 45 11.62 12.05 7.33
CA ALA A 45 12.50 13.21 7.42
C ALA A 45 13.97 12.81 7.56
N SER A 46 14.27 11.82 8.40
CA SER A 46 15.65 11.38 8.68
C SER A 46 16.09 10.16 7.84
N GLY A 47 15.15 9.38 7.34
CA GLY A 47 15.41 8.09 6.68
C GLY A 47 15.75 6.96 7.66
N GLN A 48 15.62 7.18 8.96
CA GLN A 48 15.93 6.20 10.01
C GLN A 48 14.70 5.33 10.32
N THR A 49 14.93 4.05 10.55
CA THR A 49 13.93 3.17 11.13
C THR A 49 14.00 3.25 12.66
N SER A 50 12.85 3.50 13.30
CA SER A 50 12.77 3.76 14.75
C SER A 50 12.15 2.62 15.54
N ARG A 51 11.29 1.82 14.92
CA ARG A 51 10.53 0.74 15.56
C ARG A 51 10.36 -0.45 14.63
N SER A 52 10.22 -1.61 15.25
CA SER A 52 9.86 -2.86 14.58
C SER A 52 8.80 -3.59 15.41
N ILE A 53 7.78 -4.09 14.75
CA ILE A 53 6.75 -4.96 15.33
C ILE A 53 6.91 -6.32 14.68
N GLU A 54 7.23 -7.35 15.47
CA GLU A 54 7.38 -8.72 15.01
C GLU A 54 5.98 -9.32 14.75
N VAL A 55 5.59 -9.38 13.49
CA VAL A 55 4.30 -9.87 13.04
C VAL A 55 4.42 -10.29 11.58
N ALA A 56 3.66 -11.29 11.16
CA ALA A 56 3.60 -11.67 9.75
C ALA A 56 3.13 -10.48 8.92
N ALA A 57 3.95 -10.07 7.95
CA ALA A 57 3.75 -8.85 7.16
C ALA A 57 4.15 -9.11 5.70
N HIS A 58 3.31 -9.88 4.99
CA HIS A 58 3.62 -10.41 3.67
C HIS A 58 3.13 -9.55 2.51
N ALA A 59 2.23 -8.61 2.75
CA ALA A 59 1.60 -7.79 1.72
C ALA A 59 1.12 -6.44 2.26
N GLY A 60 -0.04 -5.96 1.87
CA GLY A 60 -0.57 -4.65 2.14
C GLY A 60 -0.69 -4.26 3.62
N THR A 61 -0.46 -3.00 3.88
CA THR A 61 -0.57 -2.37 5.20
C THR A 61 -1.47 -1.14 5.11
N ALA A 62 -2.34 -0.94 6.10
CA ALA A 62 -3.21 0.23 6.21
C ALA A 62 -3.23 0.78 7.64
N PHE A 63 -3.69 2.02 7.79
CA PHE A 63 -3.83 2.70 9.08
C PHE A 63 -5.16 3.46 9.11
N ASP A 64 -5.94 3.27 10.18
CA ASP A 64 -7.28 3.86 10.31
C ASP A 64 -7.32 5.16 11.13
N GLY A 65 -6.15 5.67 11.52
CA GLY A 65 -5.98 6.80 12.43
C GLY A 65 -5.65 6.37 13.85
N HIS A 66 -5.81 5.08 14.19
CA HIS A 66 -5.54 4.51 15.51
C HIS A 66 -4.80 3.18 15.45
N TYR A 67 -5.18 2.31 14.54
CA TYR A 67 -4.66 0.94 14.42
C TYR A 67 -4.05 0.68 13.06
N LEU A 68 -3.03 -0.16 13.05
CA LEU A 68 -2.47 -0.74 11.83
C LEU A 68 -3.29 -1.97 11.43
N TYR A 69 -3.44 -2.17 10.13
CA TYR A 69 -3.98 -3.38 9.52
C TYR A 69 -2.93 -3.98 8.62
N GLN A 70 -2.58 -5.23 8.85
CA GLN A 70 -1.54 -5.91 8.09
C GLN A 70 -2.07 -7.19 7.45
N LEU A 71 -1.96 -7.24 6.14
CA LEU A 71 -2.31 -8.42 5.37
C LEU A 71 -1.20 -9.47 5.46
N ALA A 72 -1.58 -10.68 5.84
CA ALA A 72 -0.72 -11.85 5.88
C ALA A 72 -1.49 -13.06 5.35
N GLU A 73 -1.14 -13.50 4.14
CA GLU A 73 -1.82 -14.59 3.43
C GLU A 73 -3.33 -14.35 3.25
N ASP A 74 -4.16 -15.08 3.98
CA ASP A 74 -5.63 -15.04 3.91
C ASP A 74 -6.30 -14.31 5.07
N ARG A 75 -5.53 -13.51 5.82
CA ARG A 75 -6.01 -12.77 6.98
C ARG A 75 -5.46 -11.35 7.04
N ILE A 76 -6.23 -10.47 7.64
CA ILE A 76 -5.83 -9.10 7.99
C ILE A 76 -5.73 -9.03 9.51
N GLN A 77 -4.58 -8.63 10.01
CA GLN A 77 -4.32 -8.47 11.44
C GLN A 77 -4.53 -7.01 11.81
N LYS A 78 -5.38 -6.75 12.80
CA LYS A 78 -5.54 -5.43 13.43
C LYS A 78 -4.55 -5.31 14.57
N ILE A 79 -3.68 -4.32 14.53
CA ILE A 79 -2.50 -4.21 15.40
C ILE A 79 -2.52 -2.88 16.13
N ASP A 80 -2.28 -2.90 17.44
CA ASP A 80 -2.00 -1.70 18.20
C ASP A 80 -0.56 -1.23 17.89
N PRO A 81 -0.38 -0.06 17.28
CA PRO A 81 0.96 0.41 16.92
C PRO A 81 1.81 0.78 18.14
N GLY A 82 1.19 1.06 19.29
CA GLY A 82 1.89 1.38 20.53
C GLY A 82 2.52 0.16 21.20
N THR A 83 1.81 -0.96 21.22
CA THR A 83 2.22 -2.20 21.91
C THR A 83 2.73 -3.28 20.94
N GLY A 84 2.33 -3.23 19.66
CA GLY A 84 2.56 -4.29 18.68
C GLY A 84 1.62 -5.49 18.82
N GLU A 85 0.65 -5.42 19.71
CA GLU A 85 -0.32 -6.50 19.96
C GLU A 85 -1.30 -6.65 18.78
N VAL A 86 -1.54 -7.89 18.36
CA VAL A 86 -2.62 -8.22 17.42
C VAL A 86 -3.92 -8.30 18.20
N LEU A 87 -4.79 -7.33 18.00
CA LEU A 87 -6.06 -7.19 18.72
C LEU A 87 -7.19 -8.01 18.09
N ALA A 88 -7.16 -8.20 16.79
CA ALA A 88 -8.16 -8.96 16.04
C ALA A 88 -7.56 -9.49 14.74
N THR A 89 -8.17 -10.55 14.24
CA THR A 89 -7.86 -11.13 12.93
C THR A 89 -9.14 -11.17 12.10
N ILE A 90 -9.07 -10.64 10.90
CA ILE A 90 -10.17 -10.54 9.95
C ILE A 90 -9.86 -11.50 8.80
N PRO A 91 -10.78 -12.41 8.42
CA PRO A 91 -10.58 -13.23 7.23
C PRO A 91 -10.53 -12.35 5.99
N ALA A 92 -9.63 -12.66 5.07
CA ALA A 92 -9.50 -11.95 3.80
C ALA A 92 -9.52 -12.93 2.65
N PRO A 93 -10.10 -12.56 1.50
CA PRO A 93 -9.95 -13.34 0.27
C PRO A 93 -8.48 -13.53 -0.09
N GLY A 94 -8.10 -14.72 -0.52
CA GLY A 94 -6.72 -15.04 -0.92
C GLY A 94 -6.21 -14.18 -2.08
N GLY A 95 -4.88 -14.11 -2.23
CA GLY A 95 -4.24 -13.36 -3.31
C GLY A 95 -4.17 -11.85 -3.08
N GLY A 96 -4.37 -11.39 -1.85
CA GLY A 96 -4.26 -9.98 -1.48
C GLY A 96 -2.84 -9.44 -1.64
N SER A 97 -2.73 -8.20 -2.13
CA SER A 97 -1.46 -7.52 -2.39
C SER A 97 -1.35 -6.16 -1.72
N GLY A 98 -2.38 -5.34 -1.85
CA GLY A 98 -2.45 -4.00 -1.28
C GLY A 98 -3.57 -3.85 -0.26
N LEU A 99 -3.45 -2.89 0.63
CA LEU A 99 -4.48 -2.60 1.64
C LEU A 99 -4.53 -1.10 1.90
N ALA A 100 -5.73 -0.55 2.00
CA ALA A 100 -5.97 0.83 2.37
C ALA A 100 -7.16 0.95 3.32
N TRP A 101 -7.21 2.02 4.08
CA TRP A 101 -8.35 2.40 4.89
C TRP A 101 -9.00 3.65 4.33
N ALA A 102 -10.27 3.58 4.03
CA ALA A 102 -11.08 4.73 3.63
C ALA A 102 -12.56 4.47 3.88
N GLU A 103 -13.31 5.52 4.14
CA GLU A 103 -14.78 5.46 4.30
C GLU A 103 -15.24 4.45 5.37
N GLY A 104 -14.42 4.26 6.42
CA GLY A 104 -14.73 3.31 7.49
C GLY A 104 -14.59 1.84 7.08
N THR A 105 -13.96 1.55 5.96
CA THR A 105 -13.77 0.20 5.40
C THR A 105 -12.34 -0.05 4.97
N LEU A 106 -12.00 -1.32 4.74
CA LEU A 106 -10.76 -1.74 4.13
C LEU A 106 -10.91 -1.90 2.61
N TRP A 107 -9.88 -1.52 1.88
CA TRP A 107 -9.79 -1.70 0.44
C TRP A 107 -8.60 -2.62 0.15
N LEU A 108 -8.89 -3.80 -0.40
CA LEU A 108 -7.93 -4.86 -0.65
C LEU A 108 -7.64 -4.98 -2.13
N GLY A 109 -6.38 -4.77 -2.52
CA GLY A 109 -5.91 -5.11 -3.86
C GLY A 109 -5.66 -6.62 -3.98
N GLN A 110 -6.06 -7.21 -5.10
CA GLN A 110 -5.72 -8.59 -5.47
C GLN A 110 -4.87 -8.57 -6.73
N TYR A 111 -3.64 -9.09 -6.62
CA TYR A 111 -2.66 -9.02 -7.70
C TYR A 111 -3.10 -9.80 -8.93
N ARG A 112 -3.21 -11.13 -8.81
CA ARG A 112 -3.50 -12.02 -9.94
C ARG A 112 -4.92 -11.88 -10.46
N ASP A 113 -5.86 -11.63 -9.57
CA ASP A 113 -7.28 -11.50 -9.92
C ASP A 113 -7.61 -10.13 -10.51
N ARG A 114 -6.65 -9.18 -10.44
CA ARG A 114 -6.80 -7.84 -11.01
C ARG A 114 -8.04 -7.11 -10.50
N LYS A 115 -8.21 -7.13 -9.18
CA LYS A 115 -9.39 -6.56 -8.50
C LYS A 115 -8.99 -5.71 -7.32
N ILE A 116 -9.88 -4.80 -6.95
CA ILE A 116 -9.87 -4.11 -5.67
C ILE A 116 -11.20 -4.41 -5.00
N LEU A 117 -11.13 -4.92 -3.77
CA LEU A 117 -12.30 -5.28 -2.96
C LEU A 117 -12.47 -4.28 -1.84
N GLN A 118 -13.70 -3.76 -1.66
CA GLN A 118 -14.08 -3.09 -0.43
C GLN A 118 -14.56 -4.12 0.57
N ILE A 119 -14.00 -4.10 1.79
CA ILE A 119 -14.19 -5.14 2.79
C ILE A 119 -14.68 -4.52 4.09
N ASP A 120 -15.70 -5.14 4.70
CA ASP A 120 -16.12 -4.83 6.05
C ASP A 120 -14.98 -5.15 7.04
N PRO A 121 -14.50 -4.17 7.84
CA PRO A 121 -13.37 -4.37 8.72
C PRO A 121 -13.65 -5.24 9.95
N HIS A 122 -14.90 -5.58 10.21
CA HIS A 122 -15.31 -6.42 11.34
C HIS A 122 -15.51 -7.88 10.93
N THR A 123 -16.02 -8.11 9.73
CA THR A 123 -16.44 -9.45 9.27
C THR A 123 -15.58 -10.02 8.15
N GLY A 124 -14.85 -9.16 7.42
CA GLY A 124 -14.15 -9.54 6.20
C GLY A 124 -15.08 -9.73 4.98
N ALA A 125 -16.36 -9.40 5.11
CA ALA A 125 -17.31 -9.52 4.01
C ALA A 125 -16.97 -8.56 2.88
N VAL A 126 -17.02 -9.04 1.64
CA VAL A 126 -16.82 -8.22 0.43
C VAL A 126 -18.08 -7.40 0.18
N LEU A 127 -17.94 -6.08 0.27
CA LEU A 127 -19.02 -5.12 0.07
C LEU A 127 -19.12 -4.69 -1.40
N ARG A 128 -18.00 -4.59 -2.09
CA ARG A 128 -17.91 -4.14 -3.48
C ARG A 128 -16.64 -4.66 -4.15
N THR A 129 -16.70 -4.86 -5.46
CA THR A 129 -15.58 -5.29 -6.30
C THR A 129 -15.38 -4.30 -7.44
N ILE A 130 -14.13 -3.89 -7.66
CA ILE A 130 -13.72 -3.05 -8.79
C ILE A 130 -12.73 -3.86 -9.63
N GLU A 131 -13.01 -3.98 -10.92
CA GLU A 131 -12.13 -4.67 -11.88
C GLU A 131 -10.99 -3.74 -12.32
N SER A 132 -9.80 -4.30 -12.49
CA SER A 132 -8.64 -3.64 -13.11
C SER A 132 -8.21 -4.41 -14.34
N ASN A 133 -7.66 -3.72 -15.34
CA ASN A 133 -7.09 -4.36 -16.51
C ASN A 133 -5.62 -4.77 -16.33
N ARG A 134 -5.03 -4.56 -15.13
CA ARG A 134 -3.66 -4.95 -14.78
C ARG A 134 -3.57 -5.55 -13.39
N PHE A 135 -2.45 -6.20 -13.10
CA PHE A 135 -2.14 -6.70 -11.77
C PHE A 135 -2.09 -5.55 -10.76
N VAL A 136 -2.95 -5.62 -9.75
CA VAL A 136 -3.03 -4.61 -8.69
C VAL A 136 -2.01 -4.91 -7.61
N THR A 137 -1.22 -3.91 -7.22
CA THR A 137 -0.27 -4.00 -6.11
C THR A 137 -0.75 -3.20 -4.89
N GLY A 138 -0.19 -2.03 -4.61
CA GLY A 138 -0.64 -1.17 -3.54
C GLY A 138 -1.96 -0.45 -3.84
N VAL A 139 -2.67 -0.06 -2.80
CA VAL A 139 -3.94 0.70 -2.89
C VAL A 139 -3.89 1.83 -1.88
N THR A 140 -4.38 3.01 -2.25
CA THR A 140 -4.55 4.15 -1.34
C THR A 140 -5.72 5.04 -1.73
N TRP A 141 -6.23 5.78 -0.75
CA TRP A 141 -7.23 6.83 -0.94
C TRP A 141 -6.68 8.17 -0.46
N VAL A 142 -6.88 9.20 -1.26
CA VAL A 142 -6.54 10.57 -0.91
C VAL A 142 -7.45 11.55 -1.63
N ASP A 143 -8.01 12.53 -0.93
CA ASP A 143 -8.92 13.56 -1.47
C ASP A 143 -10.10 12.97 -2.27
N ASN A 144 -10.70 11.88 -1.77
CA ASN A 144 -11.75 11.09 -2.44
C ASN A 144 -11.31 10.43 -3.75
N GLU A 145 -10.03 10.32 -4.00
CA GLU A 145 -9.46 9.63 -5.15
C GLU A 145 -8.92 8.25 -4.76
N LEU A 146 -9.33 7.23 -5.49
CA LEU A 146 -8.78 5.88 -5.36
C LEU A 146 -7.58 5.73 -6.30
N TRP A 147 -6.44 5.42 -5.72
CA TRP A 147 -5.22 5.14 -6.45
C TRP A 147 -4.74 3.71 -6.20
N HIS A 148 -4.16 3.09 -7.20
CA HIS A 148 -3.47 1.81 -7.02
C HIS A 148 -2.19 1.73 -7.85
N GLY A 149 -1.26 0.91 -7.39
CA GLY A 149 -0.08 0.53 -8.13
C GLY A 149 -0.34 -0.66 -9.04
N THR A 150 0.50 -0.79 -10.05
CA THR A 150 0.60 -2.00 -10.88
C THR A 150 2.06 -2.42 -11.00
N TRP A 151 2.30 -3.70 -11.26
CA TRP A 151 3.64 -4.20 -11.56
C TRP A 151 3.55 -5.44 -12.44
N GLU A 152 4.01 -5.32 -13.69
CA GLU A 152 4.06 -6.42 -14.65
C GLU A 152 5.41 -6.40 -15.37
N GLY A 153 6.23 -7.43 -15.17
CA GLY A 153 7.59 -7.47 -15.72
C GLY A 153 8.44 -6.32 -15.20
N ASP A 154 8.99 -5.53 -16.11
CA ASP A 154 9.81 -4.34 -15.79
C ASP A 154 8.99 -3.04 -15.73
N GLU A 155 7.67 -3.12 -15.89
CA GLU A 155 6.79 -1.97 -15.90
C GLU A 155 5.95 -1.87 -14.64
N SER A 156 5.89 -0.67 -14.08
CA SER A 156 4.99 -0.28 -13.00
C SER A 156 4.39 1.09 -13.27
N ASP A 157 3.20 1.30 -12.78
CA ASP A 157 2.58 2.62 -12.77
C ASP A 157 1.69 2.82 -11.54
N LEU A 158 1.40 4.07 -11.23
CA LEU A 158 0.38 4.47 -10.27
C LEU A 158 -0.83 4.98 -11.05
N ARG A 159 -2.02 4.52 -10.67
CA ARG A 159 -3.26 4.82 -11.38
C ARG A 159 -4.30 5.43 -10.47
N HIS A 160 -4.80 6.59 -10.84
CA HIS A 160 -6.05 7.12 -10.36
C HIS A 160 -7.19 6.49 -11.16
N ILE A 161 -8.12 5.87 -10.48
CA ILE A 161 -9.28 5.22 -11.10
C ILE A 161 -10.59 5.80 -10.58
N ASP A 162 -11.61 5.77 -11.43
CA ASP A 162 -12.98 5.97 -10.98
C ASP A 162 -13.38 4.80 -10.08
N ALA A 163 -13.64 5.07 -8.81
CA ALA A 163 -13.95 4.03 -7.82
C ALA A 163 -15.27 3.31 -8.08
N ARG A 164 -16.13 3.85 -8.95
CA ARG A 164 -17.40 3.26 -9.31
C ARG A 164 -17.29 2.31 -10.51
N THR A 165 -16.45 2.66 -11.49
CA THR A 165 -16.36 1.95 -12.77
C THR A 165 -15.05 1.18 -12.96
N GLY A 166 -14.00 1.54 -12.23
CA GLY A 166 -12.64 1.03 -12.45
C GLY A 166 -11.91 1.69 -13.63
N GLU A 167 -12.54 2.67 -14.29
CA GLU A 167 -11.92 3.39 -15.41
C GLU A 167 -10.67 4.13 -14.96
N VAL A 168 -9.57 4.00 -15.71
CA VAL A 168 -8.32 4.72 -15.44
C VAL A 168 -8.45 6.16 -15.90
N LEU A 169 -8.39 7.09 -14.97
CA LEU A 169 -8.50 8.54 -15.19
C LEU A 169 -7.12 9.17 -15.41
N GLU A 170 -6.14 8.72 -14.65
CA GLU A 170 -4.77 9.21 -14.71
C GLU A 170 -3.76 8.08 -14.45
N ARG A 171 -2.57 8.22 -15.03
CA ARG A 171 -1.51 7.24 -14.94
C ARG A 171 -0.15 7.93 -14.79
N LEU A 172 0.61 7.54 -13.76
CA LEU A 172 2.00 7.95 -13.54
C LEU A 172 2.89 6.74 -13.84
N GLU A 173 3.69 6.82 -14.89
CA GLU A 173 4.58 5.72 -15.30
C GLU A 173 5.88 5.78 -14.51
N MET A 174 6.19 4.70 -13.80
CA MET A 174 7.46 4.57 -13.08
C MET A 174 8.62 4.40 -14.07
N PRO A 175 9.84 4.79 -13.69
CA PRO A 175 11.01 4.48 -14.51
C PRO A 175 11.14 2.97 -14.77
N PRO A 176 11.67 2.55 -15.92
CA PRO A 176 11.87 1.14 -16.23
C PRO A 176 12.63 0.40 -15.13
N GLY A 177 12.16 -0.80 -14.76
CA GLY A 177 12.75 -1.63 -13.73
C GLY A 177 12.45 -1.20 -12.29
N VAL A 178 11.69 -0.11 -12.09
CA VAL A 178 11.26 0.34 -10.76
C VAL A 178 9.88 -0.17 -10.45
N GLY A 179 9.81 -1.22 -9.61
CA GLY A 179 8.54 -1.84 -9.20
C GLY A 179 7.85 -1.11 -8.06
N VAL A 180 6.53 -1.27 -7.99
CA VAL A 180 5.66 -0.77 -6.92
C VAL A 180 4.95 -1.94 -6.28
N SER A 181 5.30 -2.30 -5.04
CA SER A 181 4.69 -3.38 -4.26
C SER A 181 3.60 -2.89 -3.31
N GLY A 182 3.72 -1.69 -2.80
CA GLY A 182 2.78 -1.03 -1.89
C GLY A 182 2.62 0.42 -2.24
N LEU A 183 1.54 1.05 -1.81
CA LEU A 183 1.21 2.43 -2.11
C LEU A 183 0.44 3.06 -0.96
N GLU A 184 0.89 4.25 -0.53
CA GLU A 184 0.17 5.09 0.42
C GLU A 184 0.41 6.56 0.14
N SER A 185 -0.59 7.40 0.35
CA SER A 185 -0.46 8.86 0.30
C SER A 185 -0.04 9.42 1.65
N ASP A 186 0.77 10.48 1.65
CA ASP A 186 1.02 11.28 2.84
C ASP A 186 -0.12 12.27 3.19
N GLY A 187 -1.21 12.23 2.41
CA GLY A 187 -2.33 13.15 2.53
C GLY A 187 -2.06 14.54 1.93
N ALA A 188 -0.89 14.74 1.34
CA ALA A 188 -0.46 16.01 0.74
C ALA A 188 0.02 15.82 -0.70
N ASP A 189 1.30 15.93 -0.94
CA ASP A 189 1.86 15.97 -2.30
C ASP A 189 2.76 14.77 -2.66
N ARG A 190 2.78 13.71 -1.83
CA ARG A 190 3.59 12.51 -2.07
C ARG A 190 2.79 11.23 -1.93
N PHE A 191 3.21 10.25 -2.72
CA PHE A 191 2.95 8.85 -2.50
C PHE A 191 4.20 8.17 -1.96
N PHE A 192 4.05 7.33 -0.94
CA PHE A 192 5.07 6.36 -0.56
C PHE A 192 4.81 5.03 -1.26
N CYS A 193 5.85 4.47 -1.85
CA CYS A 193 5.80 3.23 -2.60
C CYS A 193 6.76 2.21 -2.02
N GLY A 194 6.30 0.99 -1.79
CA GLY A 194 7.18 -0.14 -1.54
C GLY A 194 7.89 -0.56 -2.82
N GLY A 195 9.16 -0.87 -2.73
CA GLY A 195 10.01 -1.20 -3.87
C GLY A 195 10.28 -2.70 -4.07
N GLY A 196 9.54 -3.57 -3.39
CA GLY A 196 9.70 -5.02 -3.53
C GLY A 196 11.13 -5.49 -3.24
N ARG A 197 11.73 -6.22 -4.17
CA ARG A 197 13.09 -6.80 -4.03
C ARG A 197 14.20 -5.76 -3.92
N SER A 198 13.96 -4.50 -4.26
CA SER A 198 14.95 -3.46 -4.07
C SER A 198 15.25 -3.20 -2.58
N GLY A 199 14.37 -3.63 -1.68
CA GLY A 199 14.46 -3.35 -0.25
C GLY A 199 14.27 -1.87 0.09
N LYS A 200 13.73 -1.09 -0.83
CA LYS A 200 13.57 0.36 -0.70
C LYS A 200 12.11 0.77 -0.50
N VAL A 201 11.94 1.94 0.13
CA VAL A 201 10.72 2.74 0.06
C VAL A 201 11.03 3.98 -0.77
N ARG A 202 10.14 4.36 -1.67
CA ARG A 202 10.29 5.55 -2.51
C ARG A 202 9.16 6.53 -2.26
N ALA A 203 9.49 7.82 -2.24
CA ALA A 203 8.50 8.89 -2.28
C ALA A 203 8.37 9.37 -3.73
N VAL A 204 7.17 9.37 -4.23
CA VAL A 204 6.80 9.80 -5.58
C VAL A 204 5.91 11.02 -5.48
N ARG A 205 6.16 12.04 -6.31
CA ARG A 205 5.33 13.24 -6.32
C ARG A 205 3.91 12.92 -6.76
N ARG A 206 2.94 13.32 -5.95
CA ARG A 206 1.52 13.26 -6.31
C ARG A 206 1.19 14.45 -7.22
N PRO A 207 0.41 14.27 -8.30
CA PRO A 207 -0.06 15.38 -9.11
C PRO A 207 -0.89 16.37 -8.28
N ARG A 208 -0.64 17.64 -8.47
CA ARG A 208 -1.46 18.68 -7.85
C ARG A 208 -2.74 18.87 -8.66
N ARG A 209 -3.84 19.01 -7.96
CA ARG A 209 -5.16 19.34 -8.52
C ARG A 209 -5.40 20.83 -8.44
#